data_9df5fbc75658de7d9fac1a3e8d54216c
#
_entry.id   9df5fbc75658de7d9fac1a3e8d54216c
#
_cell.length_a   1.000
_cell.length_b   1.000
_cell.length_c   1.000
_cell.angle_alpha   90.00
_cell.angle_beta   90.00
_cell.angle_gamma   90.00
#
_symmetry.space_group_name_H-M   'P 1'
#
loop_
_entity.id
_entity.type
_entity.pdbx_description
1 polymer ?
#
loop_
_entity_poly.entity_id
_entity_poly.type
_entity_poly.pdbx_seq_one_letter_code
_entity_poly.pdbx_strand_id
1 'polypeptide(L)'
;MADLLNVLKDKLSGKNVKIVLPEGEDERVLTAATQLQATDYVTPIVLGDETKVQSLAQKLDLDISNIELINPATSELRAELVQSFVERRKGKATEEQAQELLNNVNYFGTMLVYAGKADGLVSGAAHSTGDTVRPALQIIKTKPGVSRTSGIFFMIKGDVQYIFGDCAINPELDSQGLAEIAVESAKSALSFGMDPKVAMLSFSTKGSAKSDDVTKVQEAVKLAQQKAEEEKLEAIIDGEFQFDAAIVPGVAEKKAPGAKLQGDANVFVFPSLEAGNIGYKIAQRLGGYDAVGPVLQGLNSPVNDLSRGCSIEDVYNLSIITAAQALQ
;
A
#
# COMPACT_ATOMS: atom_id res chain seq x y z
N MET A 1 -11.65 8.90 -9.28
CA MET A 1 -11.88 7.92 -8.19
C MET A 1 -12.95 6.91 -8.53
N ALA A 2 -14.10 7.35 -9.03
CA ALA A 2 -15.21 6.44 -9.33
C ALA A 2 -14.84 5.29 -10.28
N ASP A 3 -14.00 5.51 -11.29
CA ASP A 3 -13.70 4.47 -12.28
C ASP A 3 -12.81 3.36 -11.71
N LEU A 4 -11.66 3.66 -11.10
CA LEU A 4 -10.78 2.65 -10.49
C LEU A 4 -11.53 1.84 -9.42
N LEU A 5 -12.18 2.51 -8.48
CA LEU A 5 -12.88 1.83 -7.39
C LEU A 5 -14.06 1.00 -7.90
N ASN A 6 -14.76 1.46 -8.94
CA ASN A 6 -15.85 0.67 -9.53
C ASN A 6 -15.31 -0.60 -10.21
N VAL A 7 -14.22 -0.51 -10.96
CA VAL A 7 -13.56 -1.69 -11.55
C VAL A 7 -13.13 -2.68 -10.47
N LEU A 8 -12.60 -2.19 -9.34
CA LEU A 8 -12.20 -3.06 -8.23
C LEU A 8 -13.41 -3.68 -7.53
N LYS A 9 -14.49 -2.92 -7.30
CA LYS A 9 -15.74 -3.43 -6.72
C LYS A 9 -16.35 -4.52 -7.59
N ASP A 10 -16.38 -4.34 -8.91
CA ASP A 10 -16.86 -5.36 -9.84
C ASP A 10 -16.02 -6.65 -9.76
N LYS A 11 -14.70 -6.53 -9.63
CA LYS A 11 -13.81 -7.70 -9.45
C LYS A 11 -14.01 -8.41 -8.10
N LEU A 12 -14.41 -7.67 -7.07
CA LEU A 12 -14.58 -8.17 -5.69
C LEU A 12 -15.98 -8.72 -5.43
N SER A 13 -16.98 -8.34 -6.23
CA SER A 13 -18.37 -8.76 -6.02
C SER A 13 -18.48 -10.28 -5.87
N GLY A 14 -19.09 -10.71 -4.77
CA GLY A 14 -19.29 -12.11 -4.41
C GLY A 14 -18.03 -12.90 -3.99
N LYS A 15 -16.86 -12.26 -3.82
CA LYS A 15 -15.62 -12.95 -3.45
C LYS A 15 -15.43 -13.14 -1.95
N ASN A 16 -16.19 -12.42 -1.11
CA ASN A 16 -16.13 -12.50 0.35
C ASN A 16 -14.71 -12.34 0.94
N VAL A 17 -13.94 -11.39 0.41
CA VAL A 17 -12.57 -11.13 0.88
C VAL A 17 -12.61 -10.54 2.28
N LYS A 18 -11.88 -11.15 3.22
CA LYS A 18 -11.86 -10.76 4.63
C LYS A 18 -10.74 -9.77 4.91
N ILE A 19 -11.09 -8.57 5.37
CA ILE A 19 -10.12 -7.53 5.74
C ILE A 19 -10.19 -7.23 7.23
N VAL A 20 -9.04 -7.35 7.90
CA VAL A 20 -8.91 -6.97 9.32
C VAL A 20 -8.78 -5.47 9.45
N LEU A 21 -9.58 -4.90 10.33
CA LEU A 21 -9.57 -3.51 10.76
C LEU A 21 -9.24 -3.47 12.26
N PRO A 22 -7.96 -3.34 12.64
CA PRO A 22 -7.51 -3.49 14.01
C PRO A 22 -8.01 -2.40 14.97
N GLU A 23 -8.44 -1.25 14.44
CA GLU A 23 -8.72 -0.04 15.20
C GLU A 23 -10.23 0.17 15.41
N GLY A 24 -10.94 -0.88 15.88
CA GLY A 24 -12.40 -0.84 16.04
C GLY A 24 -12.93 0.16 17.07
N GLU A 25 -12.06 0.70 17.92
CA GLU A 25 -12.37 1.77 18.86
C GLU A 25 -12.28 3.18 18.22
N ASP A 26 -11.87 3.29 16.94
CA ASP A 26 -11.87 4.55 16.18
C ASP A 26 -13.20 4.70 15.42
N GLU A 27 -13.85 5.86 15.56
CA GLU A 27 -15.16 6.13 14.95
C GLU A 27 -15.15 6.04 13.42
N ARG A 28 -14.04 6.41 12.77
CA ARG A 28 -13.88 6.37 11.32
C ARG A 28 -13.81 4.93 10.83
N VAL A 29 -13.02 4.12 11.53
CA VAL A 29 -12.80 2.70 11.21
C VAL A 29 -14.10 1.91 11.40
N LEU A 30 -14.79 2.12 12.52
CA LEU A 30 -16.04 1.41 12.79
C LEU A 30 -17.14 1.80 11.80
N THR A 31 -17.23 3.09 11.44
CA THR A 31 -18.20 3.57 10.44
C THR A 31 -17.88 2.98 9.05
N ALA A 32 -16.61 2.98 8.64
CA ALA A 32 -16.21 2.37 7.38
C ALA A 32 -16.48 0.85 7.37
N ALA A 33 -16.27 0.16 8.50
CA ALA A 33 -16.59 -1.26 8.63
C ALA A 33 -18.08 -1.55 8.39
N THR A 34 -18.98 -0.73 8.94
CA THR A 34 -20.43 -0.89 8.69
C THR A 34 -20.80 -0.64 7.23
N GLN A 35 -20.17 0.35 6.58
CA GLN A 35 -20.35 0.60 5.15
C GLN A 35 -19.87 -0.56 4.30
N LEU A 36 -18.71 -1.15 4.61
CA LEU A 36 -18.17 -2.34 3.92
C LEU A 36 -19.07 -3.54 4.11
N GLN A 37 -19.55 -3.79 5.33
CA GLN A 37 -20.45 -4.91 5.66
C GLN A 37 -21.78 -4.84 4.90
N ALA A 38 -22.23 -3.65 4.54
CA ALA A 38 -23.43 -3.45 3.73
C ALA A 38 -23.24 -3.79 2.24
N THR A 39 -22.01 -4.17 1.83
CA THR A 39 -21.66 -4.53 0.46
C THR A 39 -21.32 -6.02 0.34
N ASP A 40 -21.17 -6.52 -0.88
CA ASP A 40 -20.66 -7.86 -1.17
C ASP A 40 -19.16 -7.86 -1.59
N TYR A 41 -18.44 -6.74 -1.35
CA TYR A 41 -17.06 -6.58 -1.79
C TYR A 41 -16.05 -7.05 -0.75
N VAL A 42 -16.29 -6.71 0.52
CA VAL A 42 -15.38 -6.96 1.63
C VAL A 42 -16.17 -7.41 2.86
N THR A 43 -15.67 -8.44 3.52
CA THR A 43 -16.16 -8.86 4.84
C THR A 43 -15.19 -8.30 5.89
N PRO A 44 -15.55 -7.24 6.64
CA PRO A 44 -14.68 -6.67 7.66
C PRO A 44 -14.60 -7.56 8.90
N ILE A 45 -13.40 -7.71 9.45
CA ILE A 45 -13.13 -8.25 10.79
C ILE A 45 -12.60 -7.11 11.64
N VAL A 46 -13.36 -6.71 12.65
CA VAL A 46 -13.00 -5.59 13.52
C VAL A 46 -12.34 -6.11 14.80
N LEU A 47 -11.21 -5.51 15.19
CA LEU A 47 -10.56 -5.84 16.46
C LEU A 47 -10.77 -4.72 17.49
N GLY A 48 -10.91 -5.11 18.75
CA GLY A 48 -11.02 -4.17 19.86
C GLY A 48 -11.69 -4.77 21.10
N ASP A 49 -11.78 -3.97 22.15
CA ASP A 49 -12.57 -4.31 23.33
C ASP A 49 -14.06 -4.26 22.99
N GLU A 50 -14.76 -5.39 23.15
CA GLU A 50 -16.16 -5.55 22.77
C GLU A 50 -17.06 -4.49 23.40
N THR A 51 -16.85 -4.18 24.68
CA THR A 51 -17.67 -3.22 25.42
C THR A 51 -17.47 -1.82 24.86
N LYS A 52 -16.23 -1.45 24.54
CA LYS A 52 -15.92 -0.13 23.98
C LYS A 52 -16.45 0.02 22.56
N VAL A 53 -16.24 -1.00 21.71
CA VAL A 53 -16.74 -0.99 20.32
C VAL A 53 -18.26 -0.92 20.29
N GLN A 54 -18.97 -1.71 21.12
CA GLN A 54 -20.42 -1.65 21.24
C GLN A 54 -20.91 -0.30 21.73
N SER A 55 -20.26 0.28 22.73
CA SER A 55 -20.59 1.63 23.24
C SER A 55 -20.39 2.70 22.16
N LEU A 56 -19.33 2.59 21.37
CA LEU A 56 -19.07 3.51 20.26
C LEU A 56 -20.12 3.35 19.15
N ALA A 57 -20.49 2.11 18.80
CA ALA A 57 -21.53 1.82 17.81
C ALA A 57 -22.88 2.43 18.23
N GLN A 58 -23.28 2.29 19.52
CA GLN A 58 -24.48 2.92 20.05
C GLN A 58 -24.43 4.44 19.96
N LYS A 59 -23.30 5.04 20.32
CA LYS A 59 -23.11 6.50 20.25
C LYS A 59 -23.26 7.03 18.82
N LEU A 60 -22.82 6.25 17.82
CA LEU A 60 -22.83 6.63 16.40
C LEU A 60 -24.07 6.13 15.65
N ASP A 61 -25.00 5.45 16.34
CA ASP A 61 -26.19 4.83 15.74
C ASP A 61 -25.83 3.85 14.59
N LEU A 62 -24.79 3.01 14.82
CA LEU A 62 -24.31 2.03 13.85
C LEU A 62 -24.79 0.63 14.22
N ASP A 63 -25.29 -0.12 13.22
CA ASP A 63 -25.59 -1.55 13.36
C ASP A 63 -24.33 -2.37 13.04
N ILE A 64 -23.78 -3.00 14.07
CA ILE A 64 -22.61 -3.89 13.97
C ILE A 64 -22.95 -5.37 14.20
N SER A 65 -24.24 -5.74 14.22
CA SER A 65 -24.71 -7.10 14.56
C SER A 65 -24.16 -8.19 13.61
N ASN A 66 -23.84 -7.83 12.37
CA ASN A 66 -23.31 -8.74 11.37
C ASN A 66 -21.78 -8.61 11.17
N ILE A 67 -21.11 -7.79 11.97
CA ILE A 67 -19.65 -7.61 11.90
C ILE A 67 -18.97 -8.61 12.84
N GLU A 68 -17.99 -9.35 12.33
CA GLU A 68 -17.13 -10.19 13.14
C GLU A 68 -16.24 -9.30 14.02
N LEU A 69 -16.52 -9.28 15.33
CA LEU A 69 -15.77 -8.52 16.32
C LEU A 69 -14.92 -9.48 17.15
N ILE A 70 -13.61 -9.24 17.18
CA ILE A 70 -12.64 -10.07 17.92
C ILE A 70 -11.90 -9.20 18.93
N ASN A 71 -11.94 -9.61 20.21
CA ASN A 71 -11.09 -9.04 21.24
C ASN A 71 -9.79 -9.85 21.34
N PRO A 72 -8.62 -9.27 21.01
CA PRO A 72 -7.34 -9.98 21.09
C PRO A 72 -7.02 -10.59 22.45
N ALA A 73 -7.50 -9.99 23.54
CA ALA A 73 -7.21 -10.45 24.90
C ALA A 73 -8.00 -11.72 25.28
N THR A 74 -9.21 -11.89 24.75
CA THR A 74 -10.14 -12.97 25.14
C THR A 74 -10.43 -13.95 24.02
N SER A 75 -9.89 -13.75 22.82
CA SER A 75 -10.13 -14.58 21.64
C SER A 75 -9.70 -16.03 21.85
N GLU A 76 -10.54 -16.98 21.45
CA GLU A 76 -10.22 -18.42 21.44
C GLU A 76 -9.06 -18.75 20.48
N LEU A 77 -8.82 -17.93 19.44
CA LEU A 77 -7.72 -18.07 18.50
C LEU A 77 -6.36 -17.74 19.11
N ARG A 78 -6.32 -17.09 20.27
CA ARG A 78 -5.10 -16.53 20.87
C ARG A 78 -4.01 -17.57 21.06
N ALA A 79 -4.33 -18.74 21.60
CA ALA A 79 -3.34 -19.79 21.87
C ALA A 79 -2.69 -20.32 20.59
N GLU A 80 -3.51 -20.58 19.54
CA GLU A 80 -3.04 -20.98 18.21
C GLU A 80 -2.14 -19.92 17.58
N LEU A 81 -2.54 -18.64 17.66
CA LEU A 81 -1.78 -17.54 17.07
C LEU A 81 -0.46 -17.27 17.81
N VAL A 82 -0.41 -17.43 19.13
CA VAL A 82 0.84 -17.34 19.93
C VAL A 82 1.83 -18.39 19.48
N GLN A 83 1.42 -19.66 19.40
CA GLN A 83 2.27 -20.74 18.95
C GLN A 83 2.77 -20.49 17.52
N SER A 84 1.88 -20.12 16.60
CA SER A 84 2.21 -19.81 15.21
C SER A 84 3.19 -18.63 15.09
N PHE A 85 3.05 -17.61 15.96
CA PHE A 85 3.99 -16.48 16.00
C PHE A 85 5.39 -16.92 16.42
N VAL A 86 5.53 -17.72 17.49
CA VAL A 86 6.82 -18.25 17.96
C VAL A 86 7.51 -19.06 16.86
N GLU A 87 6.78 -19.96 16.20
CA GLU A 87 7.29 -20.75 15.08
C GLU A 87 7.75 -19.84 13.92
N ARG A 88 6.92 -18.84 13.56
CA ARG A 88 7.25 -17.88 12.50
C ARG A 88 8.50 -17.06 12.80
N ARG A 89 8.73 -16.74 14.06
CA ARG A 89 9.88 -15.93 14.50
C ARG A 89 11.18 -16.72 14.61
N LYS A 90 11.14 -18.06 14.55
CA LYS A 90 12.32 -18.94 14.51
C LYS A 90 13.36 -18.60 15.59
N GLY A 91 12.95 -18.57 16.86
CA GLY A 91 13.82 -18.27 18.00
C GLY A 91 14.08 -16.78 18.27
N LYS A 92 13.45 -15.87 17.50
CA LYS A 92 13.54 -14.42 17.73
C LYS A 92 12.45 -13.88 18.67
N ALA A 93 11.64 -14.75 19.25
CA ALA A 93 10.64 -14.43 20.26
C ALA A 93 10.37 -15.64 21.13
N THR A 94 10.20 -15.41 22.43
CA THR A 94 9.72 -16.44 23.38
C THR A 94 8.19 -16.48 23.37
N GLU A 95 7.60 -17.50 24.02
CA GLU A 95 6.15 -17.60 24.15
C GLU A 95 5.58 -16.43 24.97
N GLU A 96 6.26 -16.04 26.07
CA GLU A 96 5.85 -14.90 26.88
C GLU A 96 5.85 -13.59 26.08
N GLN A 97 6.89 -13.38 25.27
CA GLN A 97 6.95 -12.22 24.36
C GLN A 97 5.84 -12.25 23.31
N ALA A 98 5.52 -13.43 22.78
CA ALA A 98 4.42 -13.60 21.84
C ALA A 98 3.06 -13.29 22.49
N GLN A 99 2.85 -13.78 23.72
CA GLN A 99 1.63 -13.49 24.49
C GLN A 99 1.48 -11.98 24.76
N GLU A 100 2.56 -11.27 25.08
CA GLU A 100 2.53 -9.83 25.27
C GLU A 100 2.25 -9.08 23.96
N LEU A 101 2.98 -9.41 22.89
CA LEU A 101 2.83 -8.75 21.59
C LEU A 101 1.44 -8.93 20.99
N LEU A 102 0.81 -10.09 21.17
CA LEU A 102 -0.53 -10.36 20.65
C LEU A 102 -1.67 -9.67 21.45
N ASN A 103 -1.36 -8.91 22.51
CA ASN A 103 -2.30 -7.93 23.07
C ASN A 103 -2.43 -6.69 22.17
N ASN A 104 -1.44 -6.41 21.33
CA ASN A 104 -1.49 -5.32 20.37
C ASN A 104 -2.34 -5.73 19.16
N VAL A 105 -3.33 -4.93 18.82
CA VAL A 105 -4.31 -5.19 17.75
C VAL A 105 -3.65 -5.37 16.37
N ASN A 106 -2.54 -4.65 16.08
CA ASN A 106 -1.84 -4.76 14.81
C ASN A 106 -1.07 -6.09 14.71
N TYR A 107 -0.42 -6.54 15.79
CA TYR A 107 0.22 -7.85 15.83
C TYR A 107 -0.80 -8.96 15.72
N PHE A 108 -1.91 -8.89 16.47
CA PHE A 108 -2.97 -9.88 16.42
C PHE A 108 -3.61 -9.96 15.04
N GLY A 109 -3.98 -8.80 14.46
CA GLY A 109 -4.56 -8.72 13.12
C GLY A 109 -3.61 -9.24 12.04
N THR A 110 -2.32 -8.91 12.12
CA THR A 110 -1.32 -9.44 11.19
C THR A 110 -1.17 -10.95 11.32
N MET A 111 -1.32 -11.51 12.51
CA MET A 111 -1.32 -12.96 12.71
C MET A 111 -2.58 -13.63 12.17
N LEU A 112 -3.75 -12.97 12.21
CA LEU A 112 -4.95 -13.49 11.52
C LEU A 112 -4.72 -13.63 10.00
N VAL A 113 -4.09 -12.63 9.39
CA VAL A 113 -3.71 -12.68 7.97
C VAL A 113 -2.70 -13.79 7.70
N TYR A 114 -1.65 -13.90 8.53
CA TYR A 114 -0.63 -14.92 8.36
C TYR A 114 -1.18 -16.34 8.53
N ALA A 115 -2.12 -16.55 9.44
CA ALA A 115 -2.76 -17.84 9.71
C ALA A 115 -3.88 -18.18 8.68
N GLY A 116 -4.12 -17.35 7.68
CA GLY A 116 -5.17 -17.55 6.67
C GLY A 116 -6.60 -17.43 7.21
N LYS A 117 -6.77 -16.73 8.34
CA LYS A 117 -8.09 -16.41 8.91
C LYS A 117 -8.69 -15.15 8.28
N ALA A 118 -7.84 -14.32 7.66
CA ALA A 118 -8.19 -13.14 6.89
C ALA A 118 -7.26 -13.01 5.68
N ASP A 119 -7.66 -12.21 4.70
CA ASP A 119 -6.95 -12.05 3.42
C ASP A 119 -6.05 -10.81 3.40
N GLY A 120 -6.33 -9.82 4.24
CA GLY A 120 -5.56 -8.59 4.35
C GLY A 120 -5.87 -7.79 5.61
N LEU A 121 -5.12 -6.68 5.79
CA LEU A 121 -5.25 -5.80 6.94
C LEU A 121 -5.10 -4.34 6.53
N VAL A 122 -5.93 -3.47 7.11
CA VAL A 122 -5.84 -2.01 6.99
C VAL A 122 -5.82 -1.38 8.38
N SER A 123 -4.78 -0.62 8.70
CA SER A 123 -4.59 0.06 9.99
C SER A 123 -3.92 1.42 9.79
N GLY A 124 -3.75 2.21 10.84
CA GLY A 124 -3.02 3.48 10.84
C GLY A 124 -3.87 4.71 11.13
N ALA A 125 -5.19 4.55 11.29
CA ALA A 125 -6.07 5.66 11.66
C ALA A 125 -5.75 6.21 13.07
N ALA A 126 -5.38 5.34 14.01
CA ALA A 126 -5.03 5.67 15.39
C ALA A 126 -3.56 5.34 15.74
N HIS A 127 -2.89 4.49 14.96
CA HIS A 127 -1.51 4.07 15.18
C HIS A 127 -0.52 4.76 14.25
N SER A 128 0.78 4.66 14.55
CA SER A 128 1.82 5.15 13.65
C SER A 128 2.07 4.14 12.52
N THR A 129 2.61 4.64 11.38
CA THR A 129 3.08 3.78 10.29
C THR A 129 4.00 2.65 10.77
N GLY A 130 4.88 2.94 11.74
CA GLY A 130 5.77 1.93 12.33
C GLY A 130 5.02 0.82 13.07
N ASP A 131 3.88 1.12 13.68
CA ASP A 131 3.07 0.14 14.43
C ASP A 131 2.30 -0.79 13.48
N THR A 132 1.95 -0.32 12.29
CA THR A 132 1.32 -1.12 11.23
C THR A 132 2.35 -1.93 10.44
N VAL A 133 3.45 -1.30 10.02
CA VAL A 133 4.43 -1.90 9.11
C VAL A 133 5.34 -2.89 9.81
N ARG A 134 5.73 -2.66 11.07
CA ARG A 134 6.62 -3.55 11.82
C ARG A 134 6.08 -4.98 11.97
N PRO A 135 4.83 -5.22 12.40
CA PRO A 135 4.24 -6.57 12.40
C PRO A 135 4.24 -7.21 11.01
N ALA A 136 3.87 -6.46 9.96
CA ALA A 136 3.87 -6.94 8.59
C ALA A 136 5.26 -7.43 8.15
N LEU A 137 6.32 -6.66 8.38
CA LEU A 137 7.69 -7.05 8.06
C LEU A 137 8.18 -8.23 8.88
N GLN A 138 7.76 -8.35 10.13
CA GLN A 138 8.18 -9.43 11.03
C GLN A 138 7.46 -10.76 10.75
N ILE A 139 6.19 -10.71 10.37
CA ILE A 139 5.29 -11.86 10.26
C ILE A 139 5.03 -12.21 8.79
N ILE A 140 4.47 -11.30 8.01
CA ILE A 140 4.13 -11.53 6.59
C ILE A 140 5.41 -11.64 5.76
N LYS A 141 6.32 -10.68 5.91
CA LYS A 141 7.57 -10.52 5.15
C LYS A 141 7.33 -10.22 3.68
N THR A 142 8.41 -9.94 2.97
CA THR A 142 8.39 -9.67 1.54
C THR A 142 8.22 -10.95 0.72
N LYS A 143 7.69 -10.80 -0.49
CA LYS A 143 7.63 -11.86 -1.53
C LYS A 143 9.04 -12.35 -1.87
N PRO A 144 9.20 -13.59 -2.34
CA PRO A 144 10.46 -14.06 -2.90
C PRO A 144 10.96 -13.12 -4.00
N GLY A 145 12.25 -12.77 -3.97
CA GLY A 145 12.86 -11.87 -4.96
C GLY A 145 12.61 -10.38 -4.71
N VAL A 146 11.89 -10.01 -3.64
CA VAL A 146 11.68 -8.63 -3.20
C VAL A 146 12.42 -8.40 -1.89
N SER A 147 13.37 -7.46 -1.88
CA SER A 147 14.22 -7.21 -0.70
C SER A 147 13.57 -6.28 0.32
N ARG A 148 12.66 -5.42 -0.12
CA ARG A 148 12.02 -4.38 0.69
C ARG A 148 10.57 -4.11 0.31
N THR A 149 9.79 -3.67 1.28
CA THR A 149 8.45 -3.12 1.06
C THR A 149 8.58 -1.65 0.67
N SER A 150 7.70 -1.16 -0.19
CA SER A 150 7.57 0.25 -0.53
C SER A 150 6.12 0.71 -0.48
N GLY A 151 5.88 2.02 -0.44
CA GLY A 151 4.54 2.59 -0.36
C GLY A 151 4.21 3.45 -1.56
N ILE A 152 3.15 3.11 -2.28
CA ILE A 152 2.65 3.91 -3.39
C ILE A 152 1.38 4.66 -3.03
N PHE A 153 1.15 5.79 -3.73
CA PHE A 153 -0.13 6.48 -3.72
C PHE A 153 -0.77 6.43 -5.11
N PHE A 154 -2.06 6.12 -5.15
CA PHE A 154 -2.87 6.41 -6.32
C PHE A 154 -3.29 7.87 -6.26
N MET A 155 -2.83 8.65 -7.24
CA MET A 155 -3.17 10.07 -7.40
C MET A 155 -4.27 10.19 -8.45
N ILE A 156 -5.49 10.53 -8.02
CA ILE A 156 -6.68 10.46 -8.85
C ILE A 156 -7.31 11.85 -8.98
N LYS A 157 -7.63 12.26 -10.21
CA LYS A 157 -8.36 13.50 -10.48
C LYS A 157 -9.26 13.32 -11.70
N GLY A 158 -10.57 13.18 -11.47
CA GLY A 158 -11.51 12.80 -12.54
C GLY A 158 -11.11 11.45 -13.13
N ASP A 159 -10.93 11.39 -14.43
CA ASP A 159 -10.53 10.18 -15.15
C ASP A 159 -9.00 9.97 -15.20
N VAL A 160 -8.24 10.92 -14.65
CA VAL A 160 -6.77 10.84 -14.64
C VAL A 160 -6.30 10.10 -13.40
N GLN A 161 -5.45 9.09 -13.62
CA GLN A 161 -4.90 8.24 -12.57
C GLN A 161 -3.39 8.11 -12.74
N TYR A 162 -2.65 8.33 -11.65
CA TYR A 162 -1.21 8.14 -11.58
C TYR A 162 -0.84 7.29 -10.37
N ILE A 163 0.31 6.64 -10.41
CA ILE A 163 0.96 5.99 -9.26
C ILE A 163 2.22 6.77 -8.92
N PHE A 164 2.36 7.15 -7.65
CA PHE A 164 3.55 7.78 -7.09
C PHE A 164 4.24 6.83 -6.10
N GLY A 165 5.48 6.48 -6.28
CA GLY A 165 6.26 5.58 -5.41
C GLY A 165 7.76 5.94 -5.36
N ASP A 166 8.50 5.64 -4.29
CA ASP A 166 8.05 5.43 -2.92
C ASP A 166 7.79 6.79 -2.25
N CYS A 167 6.67 6.90 -1.56
CA CYS A 167 6.30 8.17 -0.93
C CYS A 167 6.15 8.07 0.60
N ALA A 168 6.40 6.87 1.20
CA ALA A 168 6.02 6.63 2.59
C ALA A 168 6.97 5.77 3.43
N ILE A 169 7.83 4.90 2.83
CA ILE A 169 8.45 3.79 3.57
C ILE A 169 9.97 3.87 3.66
N ASN A 170 10.68 4.11 2.55
CA ASN A 170 12.13 3.96 2.50
C ASN A 170 12.87 5.30 2.55
N PRO A 171 13.43 5.69 3.72
CA PRO A 171 14.18 6.95 3.83
C PRO A 171 15.46 6.95 2.99
N GLU A 172 16.11 5.81 2.88
CA GLU A 172 17.35 5.65 2.12
C GLU A 172 17.17 4.60 1.02
N LEU A 173 17.50 4.99 -0.20
CA LEU A 173 17.41 4.14 -1.40
C LEU A 173 18.71 4.22 -2.20
N ASP A 174 19.27 3.04 -2.46
CA ASP A 174 20.29 2.81 -3.47
C ASP A 174 19.68 2.53 -4.86
N SER A 175 20.52 2.34 -5.86
CA SER A 175 20.08 2.05 -7.23
C SER A 175 19.25 0.76 -7.31
N GLN A 176 19.62 -0.27 -6.53
CA GLN A 176 18.90 -1.55 -6.47
C GLN A 176 17.49 -1.36 -5.88
N GLY A 177 17.38 -0.62 -4.77
CA GLY A 177 16.10 -0.35 -4.13
C GLY A 177 15.16 0.46 -5.01
N LEU A 178 15.67 1.48 -5.71
CA LEU A 178 14.87 2.24 -6.67
C LEU A 178 14.40 1.37 -7.85
N ALA A 179 15.24 0.45 -8.33
CA ALA A 179 14.88 -0.49 -9.38
C ALA A 179 13.77 -1.44 -8.94
N GLU A 180 13.85 -1.97 -7.73
CA GLU A 180 12.79 -2.83 -7.15
C GLU A 180 11.47 -2.08 -7.02
N ILE A 181 11.50 -0.82 -6.53
CA ILE A 181 10.29 0.01 -6.44
C ILE A 181 9.66 0.24 -7.81
N ALA A 182 10.48 0.49 -8.84
CA ALA A 182 9.97 0.69 -10.20
C ALA A 182 9.25 -0.55 -10.73
N VAL A 183 9.83 -1.73 -10.55
CA VAL A 183 9.25 -3.01 -10.98
C VAL A 183 7.99 -3.35 -10.19
N GLU A 184 8.01 -3.22 -8.86
CA GLU A 184 6.84 -3.47 -8.03
C GLU A 184 5.70 -2.46 -8.30
N SER A 185 6.04 -1.18 -8.61
CA SER A 185 5.04 -0.18 -9.00
C SER A 185 4.40 -0.49 -10.36
N ALA A 186 5.19 -1.04 -11.31
CA ALA A 186 4.65 -1.52 -12.58
C ALA A 186 3.71 -2.71 -12.39
N LYS A 187 4.09 -3.68 -11.54
CA LYS A 187 3.21 -4.81 -11.18
C LYS A 187 1.92 -4.34 -10.52
N SER A 188 2.03 -3.40 -9.59
CA SER A 188 0.87 -2.79 -8.97
C SER A 188 -0.04 -2.12 -10.02
N ALA A 189 0.52 -1.35 -10.95
CA ALA A 189 -0.26 -0.73 -12.02
C ALA A 189 -1.03 -1.76 -12.86
N LEU A 190 -0.35 -2.83 -13.31
CA LEU A 190 -0.98 -3.93 -14.06
C LEU A 190 -2.13 -4.57 -13.28
N SER A 191 -1.91 -4.85 -12.00
CA SER A 191 -2.91 -5.52 -11.16
C SER A 191 -4.17 -4.69 -10.97
N PHE A 192 -4.04 -3.37 -11.04
CA PHE A 192 -5.16 -2.41 -11.01
C PHE A 192 -5.68 -2.03 -12.41
N GLY A 193 -5.23 -2.74 -13.45
CA GLY A 193 -5.75 -2.58 -14.84
C GLY A 193 -5.18 -1.38 -15.59
N MET A 194 -4.05 -0.83 -15.14
CA MET A 194 -3.33 0.23 -15.84
C MET A 194 -2.27 -0.38 -16.76
N ASP A 195 -2.01 0.27 -17.91
CA ASP A 195 -0.85 -0.02 -18.76
C ASP A 195 0.37 0.76 -18.23
N PRO A 196 1.36 0.10 -17.57
CA PRO A 196 2.38 0.82 -16.82
C PRO A 196 3.42 1.49 -17.71
N LYS A 197 3.48 2.81 -17.62
CA LYS A 197 4.49 3.68 -18.21
C LYS A 197 5.27 4.36 -17.08
N VAL A 198 6.36 3.70 -16.67
CA VAL A 198 7.11 4.06 -15.45
C VAL A 198 8.23 5.04 -15.78
N ALA A 199 8.14 6.25 -15.24
CA ALA A 199 9.21 7.25 -15.29
C ALA A 199 9.99 7.26 -13.97
N MET A 200 11.30 6.98 -14.04
CA MET A 200 12.20 7.15 -12.91
C MET A 200 12.70 8.59 -12.87
N LEU A 201 12.33 9.31 -11.79
CA LEU A 201 12.47 10.76 -11.70
C LEU A 201 13.82 11.21 -11.20
N SER A 202 14.24 12.36 -11.69
CA SER A 202 15.44 13.08 -11.30
C SER A 202 15.27 14.58 -11.62
N PHE A 203 16.18 15.41 -11.16
CA PHE A 203 16.33 16.78 -11.67
C PHE A 203 17.07 16.83 -13.02
N SER A 204 17.54 15.69 -13.55
CA SER A 204 18.16 15.51 -14.86
C SER A 204 17.21 14.78 -15.81
N THR A 205 17.35 15.03 -17.11
CA THR A 205 16.70 14.27 -18.19
C THR A 205 17.78 13.79 -19.16
N LYS A 206 17.95 12.47 -19.29
CA LYS A 206 18.87 11.83 -20.26
C LYS A 206 20.27 12.42 -20.26
N GLY A 207 20.84 12.62 -19.06
CA GLY A 207 22.20 13.12 -18.88
C GLY A 207 22.35 14.64 -18.96
N SER A 208 21.27 15.41 -18.85
CA SER A 208 21.33 16.88 -18.87
C SER A 208 22.06 17.48 -17.65
N ALA A 209 22.21 16.72 -16.58
CA ALA A 209 22.99 17.08 -15.40
C ALA A 209 23.86 15.89 -14.93
N LYS A 210 24.82 16.16 -14.05
CA LYS A 210 25.73 15.14 -13.48
C LYS A 210 25.83 15.31 -11.98
N SER A 211 25.53 14.26 -11.24
CA SER A 211 25.77 14.13 -9.79
C SER A 211 25.66 12.66 -9.40
N ASP A 212 26.03 12.32 -8.18
CA ASP A 212 25.86 10.96 -7.65
C ASP A 212 24.37 10.55 -7.63
N ASP A 213 23.47 11.47 -7.31
CA ASP A 213 22.02 11.22 -7.35
C ASP A 213 21.51 10.91 -8.76
N VAL A 214 22.01 11.61 -9.78
CA VAL A 214 21.68 11.32 -11.19
C VAL A 214 22.19 9.94 -11.58
N THR A 215 23.46 9.66 -11.24
CA THR A 215 24.09 8.34 -11.51
C THR A 215 23.31 7.21 -10.86
N LYS A 216 22.89 7.38 -9.60
CA LYS A 216 22.04 6.42 -8.86
C LYS A 216 20.76 6.10 -9.64
N VAL A 217 20.04 7.10 -10.14
CA VAL A 217 18.81 6.88 -10.90
C VAL A 217 19.10 6.23 -12.26
N GLN A 218 20.15 6.63 -12.97
CA GLN A 218 20.53 6.02 -14.25
C GLN A 218 20.88 4.53 -14.11
N GLU A 219 21.57 4.15 -13.04
CA GLU A 219 21.85 2.75 -12.72
C GLU A 219 20.56 2.00 -12.38
N ALA A 220 19.69 2.61 -11.57
CA ALA A 220 18.41 2.02 -11.20
C ALA A 220 17.51 1.77 -12.42
N VAL A 221 17.51 2.65 -13.42
CA VAL A 221 16.78 2.45 -14.69
C VAL A 221 17.24 1.18 -15.37
N LYS A 222 18.56 0.97 -15.50
CA LYS A 222 19.13 -0.22 -16.15
C LYS A 222 18.76 -1.51 -15.41
N LEU A 223 18.88 -1.48 -14.08
CA LEU A 223 18.52 -2.61 -13.21
C LEU A 223 17.02 -2.94 -13.30
N ALA A 224 16.17 -1.90 -13.30
CA ALA A 224 14.72 -2.09 -13.42
C ALA A 224 14.31 -2.66 -14.78
N GLN A 225 14.93 -2.18 -15.87
CA GLN A 225 14.68 -2.71 -17.21
C GLN A 225 15.13 -4.17 -17.34
N GLN A 226 16.31 -4.51 -16.82
CA GLN A 226 16.79 -5.89 -16.80
C GLN A 226 15.83 -6.79 -16.01
N LYS A 227 15.44 -6.40 -14.81
CA LYS A 227 14.53 -7.18 -13.97
C LYS A 227 13.14 -7.33 -14.61
N ALA A 228 12.61 -6.29 -15.24
CA ALA A 228 11.35 -6.35 -15.97
C ALA A 228 11.42 -7.33 -17.16
N GLU A 229 12.54 -7.37 -17.88
CA GLU A 229 12.78 -8.33 -18.97
C GLU A 229 12.87 -9.77 -18.46
N GLU A 230 13.64 -10.02 -17.39
CA GLU A 230 13.77 -11.33 -16.74
C GLU A 230 12.41 -11.88 -16.27
N GLU A 231 11.57 -11.01 -15.73
CA GLU A 231 10.22 -11.35 -15.24
C GLU A 231 9.15 -11.31 -16.35
N LYS A 232 9.50 -10.94 -17.57
CA LYS A 232 8.59 -10.76 -18.72
C LYS A 232 7.43 -9.81 -18.41
N LEU A 233 7.75 -8.74 -17.68
CA LEU A 233 6.76 -7.76 -17.25
C LEU A 233 6.34 -6.87 -18.44
N GLU A 234 5.06 -6.80 -18.71
CA GLU A 234 4.49 -5.92 -19.73
C GLU A 234 4.44 -4.48 -19.21
N ALA A 235 5.58 -3.78 -19.26
CA ALA A 235 5.72 -2.42 -18.77
C ALA A 235 6.79 -1.67 -19.57
N ILE A 236 6.58 -0.37 -19.75
CA ILE A 236 7.63 0.54 -20.20
C ILE A 236 8.25 1.16 -18.97
N ILE A 237 9.56 0.91 -18.75
CA ILE A 237 10.34 1.56 -17.68
C ILE A 237 11.44 2.37 -18.34
N ASP A 238 11.50 3.68 -18.06
CA ASP A 238 12.51 4.55 -18.65
C ASP A 238 12.90 5.68 -17.68
N GLY A 239 14.00 6.34 -17.94
CA GLY A 239 14.57 7.42 -17.12
C GLY A 239 16.02 7.72 -17.53
N GLU A 240 16.73 8.62 -16.83
CA GLU A 240 16.14 9.48 -15.80
C GLU A 240 15.37 10.65 -16.47
N PHE A 241 14.30 11.09 -15.82
CA PHE A 241 13.46 12.19 -16.31
C PHE A 241 13.23 13.25 -15.24
N GLN A 242 13.26 14.52 -15.66
CA GLN A 242 12.56 15.56 -14.92
C GLN A 242 11.04 15.31 -15.05
N PHE A 243 10.29 15.74 -14.03
CA PHE A 243 8.84 15.47 -13.98
C PHE A 243 8.08 16.03 -15.20
N ASP A 244 8.44 17.25 -15.64
CA ASP A 244 7.84 17.89 -16.83
C ASP A 244 8.11 17.10 -18.11
N ALA A 245 9.31 16.53 -18.26
CA ALA A 245 9.63 15.68 -19.41
C ALA A 245 8.93 14.33 -19.37
N ALA A 246 8.60 13.82 -18.17
CA ALA A 246 7.89 12.56 -18.01
C ALA A 246 6.39 12.65 -18.37
N ILE A 247 5.76 13.84 -18.20
CA ILE A 247 4.30 13.98 -18.29
C ILE A 247 3.81 14.91 -19.40
N VAL A 248 4.69 15.72 -20.01
CA VAL A 248 4.33 16.69 -21.05
C VAL A 248 4.98 16.33 -22.37
N PRO A 249 4.22 15.89 -23.41
CA PRO A 249 4.79 15.43 -24.69
C PRO A 249 5.71 16.44 -25.36
N GLY A 250 5.35 17.72 -25.43
CA GLY A 250 6.17 18.75 -26.05
C GLY A 250 7.47 19.07 -25.29
N VAL A 251 7.56 18.70 -24.01
CA VAL A 251 8.80 18.78 -23.21
C VAL A 251 9.65 17.54 -23.45
N ALA A 252 9.03 16.35 -23.48
CA ALA A 252 9.70 15.09 -23.78
C ALA A 252 10.40 15.13 -25.14
N GLU A 253 9.71 15.61 -26.18
CA GLU A 253 10.25 15.74 -27.53
C GLU A 253 11.54 16.59 -27.56
N LYS A 254 11.61 17.65 -26.76
CA LYS A 254 12.76 18.55 -26.70
C LYS A 254 13.89 18.03 -25.82
N LYS A 255 13.57 17.46 -24.66
CA LYS A 255 14.57 17.06 -23.65
C LYS A 255 15.03 15.61 -23.76
N ALA A 256 14.19 14.73 -24.33
CA ALA A 256 14.44 13.30 -24.44
C ALA A 256 14.00 12.72 -25.79
N PRO A 257 14.48 13.29 -26.93
CA PRO A 257 14.11 12.79 -28.25
C PRO A 257 14.49 11.32 -28.39
N GLY A 258 13.55 10.46 -28.80
CA GLY A 258 13.75 9.01 -28.97
C GLY A 258 13.73 8.18 -27.69
N ALA A 259 13.41 8.75 -26.54
CA ALA A 259 13.15 7.98 -25.32
C ALA A 259 11.91 7.08 -25.47
N LYS A 260 11.82 6.01 -24.67
CA LYS A 260 10.67 5.09 -24.71
C LYS A 260 9.40 5.77 -24.21
N LEU A 261 9.51 6.69 -23.24
CA LEU A 261 8.42 7.54 -22.77
C LEU A 261 8.47 8.89 -23.49
N GLN A 262 7.33 9.32 -23.97
CA GLN A 262 7.18 10.55 -24.75
C GLN A 262 6.26 11.57 -24.06
N GLY A 263 6.41 11.71 -22.72
CA GLY A 263 5.58 12.62 -21.93
C GLY A 263 4.20 12.03 -21.61
N ASP A 264 4.11 10.74 -21.52
CA ASP A 264 2.89 9.96 -21.33
C ASP A 264 2.99 8.97 -20.15
N ALA A 265 3.91 9.22 -19.23
CA ALA A 265 4.08 8.40 -18.02
C ALA A 265 2.85 8.47 -17.12
N ASN A 266 2.53 7.33 -16.50
CA ASN A 266 1.45 7.21 -15.51
C ASN A 266 1.90 6.62 -14.18
N VAL A 267 3.15 6.16 -14.08
CA VAL A 267 3.80 5.71 -12.86
C VAL A 267 5.09 6.50 -12.66
N PHE A 268 5.24 7.16 -11.52
CA PHE A 268 6.37 8.03 -11.21
C PHE A 268 7.11 7.49 -9.99
N VAL A 269 8.38 7.11 -10.19
CA VAL A 269 9.26 6.65 -9.12
C VAL A 269 10.20 7.79 -8.71
N PHE A 270 10.06 8.23 -7.47
CA PHE A 270 10.82 9.34 -6.92
C PHE A 270 12.21 8.90 -6.44
N PRO A 271 13.24 9.74 -6.58
CA PRO A 271 14.63 9.39 -6.28
C PRO A 271 14.94 9.28 -4.77
N SER A 272 14.04 9.78 -3.92
CA SER A 272 14.13 9.75 -2.46
C SER A 272 12.74 9.87 -1.83
N LEU A 273 12.64 9.46 -0.55
CA LEU A 273 11.41 9.58 0.22
C LEU A 273 10.95 11.04 0.35
N GLU A 274 11.89 11.98 0.56
CA GLU A 274 11.56 13.40 0.67
C GLU A 274 10.88 13.91 -0.60
N ALA A 275 11.44 13.58 -1.77
CA ALA A 275 10.88 14.00 -3.05
C ALA A 275 9.48 13.42 -3.26
N GLY A 276 9.29 12.13 -2.98
CA GLY A 276 8.00 11.46 -3.11
C GLY A 276 6.97 11.99 -2.12
N ASN A 277 7.33 12.09 -0.84
CA ASN A 277 6.44 12.56 0.22
C ASN A 277 6.00 14.01 0.04
N ILE A 278 6.91 14.89 -0.33
CA ILE A 278 6.60 16.29 -0.64
C ILE A 278 5.77 16.36 -1.93
N GLY A 279 6.17 15.61 -2.96
CA GLY A 279 5.55 15.63 -4.28
C GLY A 279 4.08 15.24 -4.25
N TYR A 280 3.73 14.11 -3.61
CA TYR A 280 2.33 13.70 -3.56
C TYR A 280 1.46 14.67 -2.76
N LYS A 281 1.98 15.26 -1.66
CA LYS A 281 1.25 16.26 -0.86
C LYS A 281 1.00 17.56 -1.63
N ILE A 282 1.97 18.00 -2.43
CA ILE A 282 1.80 19.17 -3.32
C ILE A 282 0.70 18.86 -4.35
N ALA A 283 0.78 17.70 -5.01
CA ALA A 283 -0.22 17.29 -5.98
C ALA A 283 -1.62 17.19 -5.35
N GLN A 284 -1.72 16.63 -4.15
CA GLN A 284 -2.97 16.55 -3.39
C GLN A 284 -3.49 17.93 -3.01
N ARG A 285 -2.71 18.74 -2.31
CA ARG A 285 -3.19 19.98 -1.68
C ARG A 285 -3.33 21.15 -2.64
N LEU A 286 -2.42 21.28 -3.59
CA LEU A 286 -2.43 22.36 -4.58
C LEU A 286 -2.97 21.89 -5.94
N GLY A 287 -2.71 20.65 -6.33
CA GLY A 287 -3.14 20.09 -7.59
C GLY A 287 -4.60 19.59 -7.59
N GLY A 288 -5.19 19.39 -6.40
CA GLY A 288 -6.56 18.88 -6.25
C GLY A 288 -6.71 17.42 -6.68
N TYR A 289 -5.65 16.62 -6.47
CA TYR A 289 -5.72 15.17 -6.61
C TYR A 289 -6.17 14.53 -5.29
N ASP A 290 -6.97 13.49 -5.39
CA ASP A 290 -7.17 12.57 -4.29
C ASP A 290 -5.95 11.66 -4.20
N ALA A 291 -5.36 11.54 -3.01
CA ALA A 291 -4.22 10.68 -2.76
C ALA A 291 -4.67 9.47 -1.93
N VAL A 292 -4.86 8.33 -2.58
CA VAL A 292 -5.29 7.09 -1.93
C VAL A 292 -4.08 6.23 -1.62
N GLY A 293 -3.83 6.00 -0.34
CA GLY A 293 -2.64 5.27 0.13
C GLY A 293 -2.18 5.72 1.53
N PRO A 294 -0.96 5.29 1.95
CA PRO A 294 -0.05 4.48 1.15
C PRO A 294 -0.51 3.04 0.99
N VAL A 295 -0.46 2.55 -0.23
CA VAL A 295 -0.66 1.14 -0.55
C VAL A 295 0.70 0.46 -0.52
N LEU A 296 0.88 -0.52 0.38
CA LEU A 296 2.15 -1.22 0.51
C LEU A 296 2.27 -2.30 -0.57
N GLN A 297 3.45 -2.38 -1.15
CA GLN A 297 3.77 -3.38 -2.18
C GLN A 297 4.97 -4.22 -1.77
N GLY A 298 5.11 -5.40 -2.36
CA GLY A 298 6.21 -6.31 -2.08
C GLY A 298 6.00 -7.25 -0.89
N LEU A 299 4.88 -7.18 -0.15
CA LEU A 299 4.54 -8.10 0.94
C LEU A 299 3.90 -9.39 0.43
N ASN A 300 4.09 -10.52 1.14
CA ASN A 300 3.47 -11.81 0.78
C ASN A 300 1.93 -11.80 0.90
N SER A 301 1.37 -10.99 1.78
CA SER A 301 -0.07 -10.74 1.92
C SER A 301 -0.29 -9.26 2.13
N PRO A 302 -1.42 -8.68 1.69
CA PRO A 302 -1.64 -7.25 1.75
C PRO A 302 -1.85 -6.77 3.19
N VAL A 303 -1.02 -5.83 3.59
CA VAL A 303 -1.15 -5.03 4.81
C VAL A 303 -0.96 -3.59 4.40
N ASN A 304 -1.92 -2.73 4.62
CA ASN A 304 -1.86 -1.34 4.22
C ASN A 304 -1.99 -0.40 5.41
N ASP A 305 -1.37 0.78 5.28
CA ASP A 305 -1.28 1.80 6.31
C ASP A 305 -2.14 3.02 5.95
N LEU A 306 -2.81 3.59 6.93
CA LEU A 306 -3.59 4.82 6.79
C LEU A 306 -2.78 6.01 7.35
N SER A 307 -3.09 7.20 6.88
CA SER A 307 -2.70 8.41 7.59
C SER A 307 -3.58 8.59 8.85
N ARG A 308 -3.02 9.06 9.96
CA ARG A 308 -3.81 9.44 11.15
C ARG A 308 -4.85 10.52 10.87
N GLY A 309 -4.67 11.27 9.80
CA GLY A 309 -5.64 12.26 9.32
C GLY A 309 -6.61 11.72 8.26
N CYS A 310 -6.76 10.40 8.13
CA CYS A 310 -7.67 9.79 7.18
C CYS A 310 -9.13 10.09 7.50
N SER A 311 -9.95 10.09 6.47
CA SER A 311 -11.41 10.14 6.55
C SER A 311 -12.02 8.72 6.61
N ILE A 312 -13.33 8.62 6.83
CA ILE A 312 -14.09 7.37 6.72
C ILE A 312 -13.95 6.81 5.28
N GLU A 313 -14.01 7.68 4.28
CA GLU A 313 -13.86 7.31 2.88
C GLU A 313 -12.48 6.74 2.56
N ASP A 314 -11.40 7.26 3.17
CA ASP A 314 -10.05 6.74 3.02
C ASP A 314 -9.95 5.31 3.56
N VAL A 315 -10.54 5.03 4.74
CA VAL A 315 -10.58 3.67 5.32
C VAL A 315 -11.34 2.72 4.41
N TYR A 316 -12.52 3.13 3.93
CA TYR A 316 -13.34 2.35 3.02
C TYR A 316 -12.60 2.04 1.71
N ASN A 317 -12.05 3.06 1.06
CA ASN A 317 -11.36 2.92 -0.22
C ASN A 317 -10.09 2.07 -0.12
N LEU A 318 -9.29 2.27 0.93
CA LEU A 318 -8.09 1.46 1.15
C LEU A 318 -8.44 0.00 1.45
N SER A 319 -9.56 -0.27 2.11
CA SER A 319 -10.05 -1.64 2.33
C SER A 319 -10.42 -2.34 1.01
N ILE A 320 -11.06 -1.64 0.07
CA ILE A 320 -11.35 -2.15 -1.28
C ILE A 320 -10.04 -2.45 -2.04
N ILE A 321 -9.08 -1.54 -1.99
CA ILE A 321 -7.76 -1.73 -2.63
C ILE A 321 -7.03 -2.93 -2.01
N THR A 322 -7.04 -3.05 -0.68
CA THR A 322 -6.41 -4.17 0.04
C THR A 322 -7.06 -5.51 -0.33
N ALA A 323 -8.38 -5.53 -0.43
CA ALA A 323 -9.11 -6.72 -0.87
C ALA A 323 -8.76 -7.10 -2.33
N ALA A 324 -8.64 -6.12 -3.21
CA ALA A 324 -8.21 -6.36 -4.59
C ALA A 324 -6.77 -6.88 -4.69
N GLN A 325 -5.86 -6.43 -3.81
CA GLN A 325 -4.51 -6.98 -3.70
C GLN A 325 -4.51 -8.45 -3.24
N ALA A 326 -5.44 -8.84 -2.37
CA ALA A 326 -5.55 -10.21 -1.84
C ALA A 326 -6.00 -11.23 -2.90
N LEU A 327 -6.58 -10.78 -4.01
CA LEU A 327 -6.98 -11.64 -5.14
C LEU A 327 -5.86 -11.87 -6.18
N GLN A 328 -4.66 -11.29 -5.95
CA GLN A 328 -3.50 -11.41 -6.84
C GLN A 328 -2.55 -12.53 -6.37
#